data_2f207dcb272d5c1f4f0f8057b1a8ce15
#
_entry.id   2f207dcb272d5c1f4f0f8057b1a8ce15
#
_cell.length_a   1.000
_cell.length_b   1.000
_cell.length_c   1.000
_cell.angle_alpha   90.00
_cell.angle_beta   90.00
_cell.angle_gamma   90.00
#
_symmetry.space_group_name_H-M   'P 1'
#
loop_
_entity.id
_entity.type
_entity.pdbx_description
1 polymer ?
#
loop_
_entity_poly.entity_id
_entity_poly.type
_entity_poly.pdbx_seq_one_letter_code
_entity_poly.pdbx_strand_id
1 'polypeptide(L)'
;MIARTPHEAAFPVITGVSYFLSHVPSMVRYGSKPYRELRHEPSLLQPIIGHLRSFDEAVAYPPNQVFIGNLDPDELWTLPSPWHKNPIPNASRWGEFGEIMPEEEFYGVLKICDEFGLILIEKSFSQEIASKLETHPLFHPEDIQKLGNGTPLETIEENLRVQDALPLFFEGKRLIGCVMRPQGEGAEEDDNLVPGIMLENLSARASGVMALRNLIQKTGPAQEIDYLVGYGEEAVGDRYNRGGGNMAKTIGQLCGCMRATGSDVKAFCCAPIHGLMMAASLVTSKVFRNVVMVAGGSLAKLGMKFQGHLRKGMPILEDVLAGIAVWIAPDDGKSPVIRLDSIGKHEIGSGSAQQAILEKLVVEPLERLGLKLTQVDKYATELHNPEVTEPQGSGNVPRTNYRTIGSFAVLRNEIRKDELDDFVRIHGMPGFSPTQGHIASAIPYLGHAIRNIRSGKLKNTLLLAKGSLFLGRLTQLSDGISLLLEKNPRG
;
A
#
# COMPACT_ATOMS: atom_id res chain seq x y z
N MET A 1 35.11 5.85 31.77
CA MET A 1 34.68 6.74 30.67
C MET A 1 35.44 6.38 29.42
N ILE A 2 34.84 5.60 28.53
CA ILE A 2 35.45 5.28 27.21
C ILE A 2 35.11 6.49 26.33
N ALA A 3 36.14 7.23 25.92
CA ALA A 3 35.98 8.30 24.95
C ALA A 3 35.44 7.72 23.64
N ARG A 4 34.17 8.01 23.35
CA ARG A 4 33.62 7.74 22.00
C ARG A 4 34.24 8.77 21.08
N THR A 5 35.15 8.33 20.21
CA THR A 5 35.48 9.09 19.01
C THR A 5 34.18 9.53 18.32
N PRO A 6 34.08 10.72 17.74
CA PRO A 6 32.94 11.11 16.94
C PRO A 6 32.88 10.16 15.73
N HIS A 7 32.11 9.09 15.84
CA HIS A 7 31.76 8.32 14.68
C HIS A 7 30.89 9.25 13.81
N GLU A 8 31.37 9.58 12.62
CA GLU A 8 30.52 10.11 11.55
C GLU A 8 29.21 9.35 11.58
N ALA A 9 28.13 10.06 11.86
CA ALA A 9 26.80 9.46 11.94
C ALA A 9 26.46 8.90 10.56
N ALA A 10 26.57 7.59 10.42
CA ALA A 10 26.15 6.90 9.20
C ALA A 10 24.62 6.94 9.20
N PHE A 11 24.04 7.77 8.36
CA PHE A 11 22.60 7.86 8.19
C PHE A 11 22.05 6.60 7.52
N PRO A 12 20.88 6.08 7.90
CA PRO A 12 20.19 5.07 7.11
C PRO A 12 19.67 5.70 5.82
N VAL A 13 19.81 5.00 4.71
CA VAL A 13 19.39 5.48 3.39
C VAL A 13 18.34 4.57 2.78
N ILE A 14 17.53 5.10 1.84
CA ILE A 14 16.62 4.30 1.04
C ILE A 14 17.27 4.01 -0.31
N THR A 15 17.63 2.75 -0.53
CA THR A 15 18.31 2.32 -1.76
C THR A 15 17.36 1.92 -2.86
N GLY A 16 16.15 1.47 -2.52
CA GLY A 16 15.14 1.05 -3.49
C GLY A 16 13.72 1.11 -2.96
N VAL A 17 12.78 1.24 -3.88
CA VAL A 17 11.35 1.15 -3.63
C VAL A 17 10.69 0.42 -4.79
N SER A 18 9.65 -0.32 -4.48
CA SER A 18 8.81 -0.98 -5.47
C SER A 18 7.35 -0.92 -5.07
N TYR A 19 6.51 -0.72 -6.07
CA TYR A 19 5.06 -0.73 -5.94
C TYR A 19 4.47 -1.80 -6.83
N PHE A 20 3.30 -2.25 -6.43
CA PHE A 20 2.51 -3.21 -7.17
C PHE A 20 1.04 -2.82 -7.06
N LEU A 21 0.32 -2.90 -8.14
CA LEU A 21 -1.14 -2.85 -8.17
C LEU A 21 -1.66 -4.11 -8.86
N SER A 22 -2.67 -4.75 -8.30
CA SER A 22 -3.49 -5.69 -9.05
C SER A 22 -4.88 -5.12 -9.24
N HIS A 23 -5.32 -5.03 -10.49
CA HIS A 23 -6.69 -4.66 -10.81
C HIS A 23 -7.58 -5.89 -10.64
N VAL A 24 -8.45 -5.87 -9.62
CA VAL A 24 -9.25 -7.02 -9.18
C VAL A 24 -10.74 -6.66 -9.04
N PRO A 25 -11.38 -6.22 -10.12
CA PRO A 25 -12.74 -5.69 -10.10
C PRO A 25 -13.75 -6.72 -9.60
N SER A 26 -13.61 -8.00 -9.93
CA SER A 26 -14.53 -9.04 -9.46
C SER A 26 -14.43 -9.26 -7.94
N MET A 27 -13.28 -8.94 -7.33
CA MET A 27 -13.06 -9.07 -5.88
C MET A 27 -13.69 -7.92 -5.06
N VAL A 28 -14.13 -6.84 -5.69
CA VAL A 28 -14.81 -5.72 -5.02
C VAL A 28 -15.99 -6.21 -4.17
N ARG A 29 -16.71 -7.23 -4.62
CA ARG A 29 -17.82 -7.84 -3.86
C ARG A 29 -17.44 -8.40 -2.50
N TYR A 30 -16.16 -8.74 -2.29
CA TYR A 30 -15.61 -9.28 -1.04
C TYR A 30 -15.04 -8.20 -0.13
N GLY A 31 -14.94 -6.95 -0.58
CA GLY A 31 -14.61 -5.82 0.26
C GLY A 31 -15.57 -5.73 1.45
N SER A 32 -15.10 -5.30 2.60
CA SER A 32 -15.88 -5.35 3.85
C SER A 32 -17.23 -4.64 3.76
N LYS A 33 -17.28 -3.51 3.07
CA LYS A 33 -18.52 -2.75 2.90
C LYS A 33 -19.42 -3.32 1.80
N PRO A 34 -18.94 -3.56 0.56
CA PRO A 34 -19.76 -4.23 -0.46
C PRO A 34 -20.31 -5.58 0.02
N TYR A 35 -19.48 -6.42 0.64
CA TYR A 35 -19.90 -7.72 1.15
C TYR A 35 -21.04 -7.61 2.18
N ARG A 36 -20.92 -6.68 3.13
CA ARG A 36 -21.96 -6.43 4.12
C ARG A 36 -23.26 -5.97 3.48
N GLU A 37 -23.19 -4.98 2.58
CA GLU A 37 -24.39 -4.44 1.92
C GLU A 37 -25.07 -5.48 1.02
N LEU A 38 -24.30 -6.28 0.29
CA LEU A 38 -24.83 -7.37 -0.55
C LEU A 38 -25.57 -8.45 0.25
N ARG A 39 -25.20 -8.69 1.51
CA ARG A 39 -25.93 -9.61 2.39
C ARG A 39 -27.31 -9.06 2.79
N HIS A 40 -27.45 -7.75 2.89
CA HIS A 40 -28.72 -7.10 3.22
C HIS A 40 -29.57 -6.81 1.97
N GLU A 41 -28.91 -6.46 0.87
CA GLU A 41 -29.55 -6.09 -0.39
C GLU A 41 -28.82 -6.74 -1.59
N PRO A 42 -29.12 -8.02 -1.92
CA PRO A 42 -28.47 -8.73 -3.03
C PRO A 42 -28.63 -8.05 -4.40
N SER A 43 -29.68 -7.24 -4.59
CA SER A 43 -29.93 -6.48 -5.82
C SER A 43 -28.82 -5.50 -6.17
N LEU A 44 -28.02 -5.04 -5.19
CA LEU A 44 -26.85 -4.17 -5.40
C LEU A 44 -25.74 -4.82 -6.25
N LEU A 45 -25.76 -6.14 -6.41
CA LEU A 45 -24.71 -6.83 -7.20
C LEU A 45 -24.68 -6.35 -8.65
N GLN A 46 -25.82 -6.19 -9.30
CA GLN A 46 -25.87 -5.74 -10.70
C GLN A 46 -25.37 -4.28 -10.85
N PRO A 47 -25.82 -3.30 -10.05
CA PRO A 47 -25.21 -1.97 -10.02
C PRO A 47 -23.69 -1.99 -9.80
N ILE A 48 -23.19 -2.80 -8.86
CA ILE A 48 -21.75 -2.91 -8.61
C ILE A 48 -21.03 -3.40 -9.87
N ILE A 49 -21.48 -4.52 -10.46
CA ILE A 49 -20.89 -5.09 -11.69
C ILE A 49 -20.92 -4.09 -12.85
N GLY A 50 -22.03 -3.35 -13.00
CA GLY A 50 -22.18 -2.34 -14.05
C GLY A 50 -21.29 -1.10 -13.92
N HIS A 51 -20.62 -0.94 -12.77
CA HIS A 51 -19.69 0.17 -12.50
C HIS A 51 -18.25 -0.30 -12.26
N LEU A 52 -17.93 -1.57 -12.52
CA LEU A 52 -16.54 -2.05 -12.51
C LEU A 52 -15.80 -1.55 -13.76
N ARG A 53 -14.54 -1.22 -13.60
CA ARG A 53 -13.67 -0.83 -14.74
C ARG A 53 -13.15 -2.05 -15.47
N SER A 54 -12.86 -1.87 -16.75
CA SER A 54 -11.98 -2.79 -17.50
C SER A 54 -10.52 -2.60 -17.08
N PHE A 55 -9.67 -3.58 -17.43
CA PHE A 55 -8.24 -3.49 -17.16
C PHE A 55 -7.60 -2.29 -17.85
N ASP A 56 -7.96 -2.05 -19.13
CA ASP A 56 -7.43 -0.92 -19.89
C ASP A 56 -7.82 0.43 -19.25
N GLU A 57 -9.04 0.57 -18.73
CA GLU A 57 -9.46 1.77 -17.99
C GLU A 57 -8.67 1.94 -16.70
N ALA A 58 -8.37 0.85 -15.98
CA ALA A 58 -7.57 0.92 -14.77
C ALA A 58 -6.10 1.26 -15.06
N VAL A 59 -5.53 0.72 -16.14
CA VAL A 59 -4.17 1.06 -16.61
C VAL A 59 -4.10 2.51 -17.08
N ALA A 60 -5.06 2.96 -17.88
CA ALA A 60 -5.08 4.31 -18.42
C ALA A 60 -5.46 5.41 -17.40
N TYR A 61 -5.81 5.05 -16.18
CA TYR A 61 -6.20 5.98 -15.13
C TYR A 61 -4.99 6.76 -14.60
N PRO A 62 -4.96 8.11 -14.72
CA PRO A 62 -3.80 8.93 -14.38
C PRO A 62 -3.23 8.69 -12.98
N PRO A 63 -4.02 8.60 -11.88
CA PRO A 63 -3.49 8.29 -10.56
C PRO A 63 -2.76 6.95 -10.46
N ASN A 64 -3.21 5.91 -11.18
CA ASN A 64 -2.52 4.62 -11.22
C ASN A 64 -1.17 4.73 -11.95
N GLN A 65 -1.10 5.53 -13.02
CA GLN A 65 0.14 5.80 -13.75
C GLN A 65 1.14 6.59 -12.90
N VAL A 66 0.67 7.50 -12.04
CA VAL A 66 1.52 8.17 -11.04
C VAL A 66 2.01 7.14 -10.02
N PHE A 67 1.15 6.27 -9.52
CA PHE A 67 1.51 5.27 -8.51
C PHE A 67 2.64 4.35 -8.98
N ILE A 68 2.61 3.89 -10.22
CA ILE A 68 3.66 3.02 -10.78
C ILE A 68 4.87 3.78 -11.37
N GLY A 69 4.84 5.13 -11.37
CA GLY A 69 5.98 5.98 -11.70
C GLY A 69 6.10 6.44 -13.16
N ASN A 70 5.06 6.25 -13.98
CA ASN A 70 5.04 6.72 -15.37
C ASN A 70 4.72 8.21 -15.50
N LEU A 71 4.01 8.78 -14.53
CA LEU A 71 3.74 10.21 -14.41
C LEU A 71 4.31 10.75 -13.10
N ASP A 72 4.71 12.02 -13.08
CA ASP A 72 5.02 12.74 -11.84
C ASP A 72 3.71 13.19 -11.17
N PRO A 73 3.59 13.18 -9.84
CA PRO A 73 2.38 13.67 -9.16
C PRO A 73 1.97 15.09 -9.55
N ASP A 74 2.95 15.97 -9.82
CA ASP A 74 2.66 17.36 -10.20
C ASP A 74 2.00 17.46 -11.59
N GLU A 75 2.14 16.46 -12.47
CA GLU A 75 1.45 16.44 -13.76
C GLU A 75 -0.06 16.34 -13.62
N LEU A 76 -0.55 15.73 -12.53
CA LEU A 76 -1.99 15.67 -12.25
C LEU A 76 -2.64 17.06 -12.08
N TRP A 77 -1.87 18.11 -11.72
CA TRP A 77 -2.39 19.47 -11.67
C TRP A 77 -2.77 20.02 -13.05
N THR A 78 -2.17 19.48 -14.11
CA THR A 78 -2.33 19.95 -15.48
C THR A 78 -3.26 19.08 -16.32
N LEU A 79 -3.51 17.85 -15.87
CA LEU A 79 -4.40 16.93 -16.57
C LEU A 79 -5.87 17.33 -16.38
N PRO A 80 -6.71 17.16 -17.43
CA PRO A 80 -8.13 17.45 -17.33
C PRO A 80 -8.81 16.58 -16.25
N SER A 81 -9.61 17.21 -15.39
CA SER A 81 -10.46 16.50 -14.43
C SER A 81 -11.91 16.44 -14.92
N PRO A 82 -12.72 15.44 -14.56
CA PRO A 82 -12.30 14.30 -13.69
C PRO A 82 -11.42 13.30 -14.44
N TRP A 83 -10.40 12.76 -13.78
CA TRP A 83 -9.41 11.88 -14.38
C TRP A 83 -9.98 10.56 -14.89
N HIS A 84 -11.02 10.02 -14.23
CA HIS A 84 -11.68 8.79 -14.70
C HIS A 84 -12.38 8.96 -16.07
N LYS A 85 -12.61 10.20 -16.54
CA LYS A 85 -13.14 10.51 -17.89
C LYS A 85 -12.06 10.94 -18.88
N ASN A 86 -10.84 11.14 -18.42
CA ASN A 86 -9.71 11.63 -19.21
C ASN A 86 -8.52 10.67 -19.07
N PRO A 87 -8.63 9.44 -19.66
CA PRO A 87 -7.58 8.43 -19.56
C PRO A 87 -6.32 8.84 -20.32
N ILE A 88 -5.16 8.33 -19.89
CA ILE A 88 -3.88 8.52 -20.56
C ILE A 88 -3.85 7.64 -21.81
N PRO A 89 -3.64 8.22 -23.02
CA PRO A 89 -3.52 7.42 -24.24
C PRO A 89 -2.27 6.53 -24.20
N ASN A 90 -2.40 5.29 -24.70
CA ASN A 90 -1.29 4.32 -24.79
C ASN A 90 -0.56 4.10 -23.46
N ALA A 91 -1.28 4.14 -22.34
CA ALA A 91 -0.73 3.90 -21.02
C ALA A 91 -0.17 2.47 -20.91
N SER A 92 0.96 2.34 -20.23
CA SER A 92 1.60 1.04 -19.98
C SER A 92 1.20 0.48 -18.63
N ARG A 93 1.02 -0.87 -18.57
CA ARG A 93 0.89 -1.56 -17.28
C ARG A 93 2.20 -1.59 -16.49
N TRP A 94 3.33 -1.34 -17.14
CA TRP A 94 4.67 -1.34 -16.55
C TRP A 94 5.15 0.08 -16.31
N GLY A 95 5.72 0.32 -15.13
CA GLY A 95 6.28 1.61 -14.75
C GLY A 95 7.62 1.48 -14.03
N GLU A 96 8.25 2.63 -13.80
CA GLU A 96 9.55 2.70 -13.13
C GLU A 96 9.53 2.04 -11.74
N PHE A 97 8.43 2.21 -11.00
CA PHE A 97 8.34 1.70 -9.63
C PHE A 97 7.66 0.34 -9.53
N GLY A 98 6.93 -0.11 -10.56
CA GLY A 98 6.20 -1.36 -10.50
C GLY A 98 5.28 -1.59 -11.69
N GLU A 99 4.19 -2.29 -11.43
CA GLU A 99 3.23 -2.68 -12.46
C GLU A 99 1.77 -2.59 -11.99
N ILE A 100 0.86 -2.63 -12.95
CA ILE A 100 -0.57 -2.91 -12.76
C ILE A 100 -0.85 -4.28 -13.35
N MET A 101 -1.10 -5.27 -12.51
CA MET A 101 -1.36 -6.66 -12.93
C MET A 101 -2.85 -6.87 -13.19
N PRO A 102 -3.26 -7.58 -14.27
CA PRO A 102 -4.66 -7.91 -14.50
C PRO A 102 -5.17 -8.99 -13.53
N GLU A 103 -6.49 -9.06 -13.37
CA GLU A 103 -7.17 -9.91 -12.38
C GLU A 103 -6.83 -11.39 -12.53
N GLU A 104 -6.80 -11.91 -13.76
CA GLU A 104 -6.53 -13.33 -14.02
C GLU A 104 -5.11 -13.71 -13.60
N GLU A 105 -4.11 -12.89 -13.87
CA GLU A 105 -2.74 -13.13 -13.41
C GLU A 105 -2.67 -13.12 -11.88
N PHE A 106 -3.41 -12.22 -11.23
CA PHE A 106 -3.43 -12.14 -9.76
C PHE A 106 -4.07 -13.37 -9.10
N TYR A 107 -5.10 -13.98 -9.71
CA TYR A 107 -5.60 -15.28 -9.26
C TYR A 107 -4.51 -16.36 -9.29
N GLY A 108 -3.64 -16.33 -10.29
CA GLY A 108 -2.46 -17.19 -10.32
C GLY A 108 -1.50 -16.92 -9.17
N VAL A 109 -1.23 -15.65 -8.86
CA VAL A 109 -0.38 -15.28 -7.72
C VAL A 109 -0.99 -15.76 -6.40
N LEU A 110 -2.31 -15.61 -6.22
CA LEU A 110 -2.99 -16.14 -5.04
C LEU A 110 -2.79 -17.64 -4.89
N LYS A 111 -2.93 -18.41 -6.00
CA LYS A 111 -2.71 -19.87 -6.01
C LYS A 111 -1.25 -20.23 -5.70
N ILE A 112 -0.29 -19.51 -6.26
CA ILE A 112 1.15 -19.72 -5.99
C ILE A 112 1.49 -19.45 -4.52
N CYS A 113 0.81 -18.49 -3.89
CA CYS A 113 1.00 -18.15 -2.48
C CYS A 113 0.23 -19.05 -1.51
N ASP A 114 -0.61 -19.95 -2.01
CA ASP A 114 -1.48 -20.81 -1.21
C ASP A 114 -0.75 -22.10 -0.80
N GLU A 115 -0.18 -22.11 0.40
CA GLU A 115 0.56 -23.24 0.96
C GLU A 115 -0.36 -24.42 1.37
N PHE A 116 -1.65 -24.15 1.62
CA PHE A 116 -2.59 -25.13 2.15
C PHE A 116 -3.55 -25.69 1.07
N GLY A 117 -3.43 -25.24 -0.18
CA GLY A 117 -4.26 -25.71 -1.27
C GLY A 117 -5.73 -25.28 -1.16
N LEU A 118 -6.00 -24.16 -0.52
CA LEU A 118 -7.36 -23.66 -0.28
C LEU A 118 -8.02 -23.08 -1.52
N ILE A 119 -7.23 -22.59 -2.48
CA ILE A 119 -7.72 -22.00 -3.72
C ILE A 119 -7.80 -23.11 -4.79
N LEU A 120 -9.01 -23.35 -5.26
CA LEU A 120 -9.28 -24.18 -6.41
C LEU A 120 -9.59 -23.29 -7.62
N ILE A 121 -8.85 -23.47 -8.71
CA ILE A 121 -9.03 -22.72 -9.96
C ILE A 121 -9.51 -23.70 -11.03
N GLU A 122 -10.49 -23.29 -11.82
CA GLU A 122 -11.04 -24.06 -12.93
C GLU A 122 -9.92 -24.40 -13.95
N LYS A 123 -10.00 -25.61 -14.52
CA LYS A 123 -8.92 -26.21 -15.33
C LYS A 123 -8.51 -25.36 -16.52
N SER A 124 -9.45 -24.89 -17.32
CA SER A 124 -9.13 -24.08 -18.52
C SER A 124 -8.57 -22.72 -18.13
N PHE A 125 -9.11 -22.12 -17.07
CA PHE A 125 -8.63 -20.84 -16.54
C PHE A 125 -7.24 -20.96 -15.92
N SER A 126 -6.94 -22.07 -15.23
CA SER A 126 -5.59 -22.34 -14.70
C SER A 126 -4.55 -22.45 -15.82
N GLN A 127 -4.88 -23.09 -16.94
CA GLN A 127 -3.99 -23.18 -18.11
C GLN A 127 -3.77 -21.81 -18.77
N GLU A 128 -4.82 -20.99 -18.88
CA GLU A 128 -4.71 -19.62 -19.37
C GLU A 128 -3.77 -18.78 -18.50
N ILE A 129 -3.94 -18.85 -17.19
CA ILE A 129 -3.06 -18.16 -16.21
C ILE A 129 -1.62 -18.63 -16.36
N ALA A 130 -1.37 -19.94 -16.39
CA ALA A 130 -0.04 -20.50 -16.53
C ALA A 130 0.70 -19.93 -17.74
N SER A 131 0.05 -19.92 -18.89
CA SER A 131 0.60 -19.38 -20.14
C SER A 131 0.97 -17.88 -20.05
N LYS A 132 0.20 -17.08 -19.29
CA LYS A 132 0.49 -15.65 -19.07
C LYS A 132 1.66 -15.46 -18.11
N LEU A 133 1.69 -16.21 -16.99
CA LEU A 133 2.72 -16.09 -15.98
C LEU A 133 4.08 -16.66 -16.41
N GLU A 134 4.12 -17.63 -17.32
CA GLU A 134 5.37 -18.16 -17.92
C GLU A 134 6.19 -17.05 -18.61
N THR A 135 5.53 -16.03 -19.14
CA THR A 135 6.20 -14.89 -19.81
C THR A 135 6.44 -13.71 -18.88
N HIS A 136 5.95 -13.74 -17.67
CA HIS A 136 6.07 -12.64 -16.72
C HIS A 136 7.44 -12.66 -16.01
N PRO A 137 8.17 -11.53 -15.95
CA PRO A 137 9.58 -11.50 -15.52
C PRO A 137 9.85 -11.86 -14.05
N LEU A 138 8.81 -11.91 -13.21
CA LEU A 138 8.95 -12.17 -11.76
C LEU A 138 8.59 -13.61 -11.36
N PHE A 139 8.24 -14.50 -12.31
CA PHE A 139 7.90 -15.88 -12.01
C PHE A 139 8.97 -16.85 -12.55
N HIS A 140 9.17 -17.92 -11.81
CA HIS A 140 10.07 -19.01 -12.14
C HIS A 140 9.27 -20.28 -12.48
N PRO A 141 9.88 -21.28 -13.17
CA PRO A 141 9.17 -22.53 -13.50
C PRO A 141 8.56 -23.23 -12.29
N GLU A 142 9.19 -23.12 -11.10
CA GLU A 142 8.67 -23.69 -9.85
C GLU A 142 7.38 -23.00 -9.38
N ASP A 143 7.22 -21.72 -9.66
CA ASP A 143 5.97 -21.00 -9.38
C ASP A 143 4.84 -21.51 -10.27
N ILE A 144 5.12 -21.69 -11.56
CA ILE A 144 4.14 -22.18 -12.53
C ILE A 144 3.68 -23.58 -12.17
N GLN A 145 4.58 -24.46 -11.70
CA GLN A 145 4.24 -25.80 -11.22
C GLN A 145 3.20 -25.77 -10.06
N LYS A 146 3.23 -24.75 -9.21
CA LYS A 146 2.26 -24.61 -8.10
C LYS A 146 0.83 -24.33 -8.57
N LEU A 147 0.63 -23.84 -9.78
CA LEU A 147 -0.72 -23.68 -10.34
C LEU A 147 -1.42 -25.02 -10.54
N GLY A 148 -0.64 -26.09 -10.83
CA GLY A 148 -1.15 -27.42 -11.08
C GLY A 148 -1.99 -27.50 -12.36
N ASN A 149 -2.75 -28.60 -12.47
CA ASN A 149 -3.60 -28.85 -13.64
C ASN A 149 -4.98 -28.19 -13.58
N GLY A 150 -5.27 -27.43 -12.52
CA GLY A 150 -6.60 -26.90 -12.25
C GLY A 150 -7.59 -27.95 -11.76
N THR A 151 -8.81 -27.51 -11.45
CA THR A 151 -9.90 -28.32 -10.89
C THR A 151 -11.07 -28.35 -11.86
N PRO A 152 -11.74 -29.51 -12.09
CA PRO A 152 -12.97 -29.56 -12.90
C PRO A 152 -14.04 -28.62 -12.34
N LEU A 153 -14.79 -27.95 -13.21
CA LEU A 153 -15.81 -26.98 -12.78
C LEU A 153 -16.89 -27.66 -11.93
N GLU A 154 -17.29 -28.90 -12.28
CA GLU A 154 -18.27 -29.69 -11.52
C GLU A 154 -17.83 -29.90 -10.07
N THR A 155 -16.54 -30.14 -9.85
CA THR A 155 -15.97 -30.27 -8.48
C THR A 155 -16.03 -28.95 -7.71
N ILE A 156 -15.76 -27.82 -8.37
CA ILE A 156 -15.87 -26.48 -7.76
C ILE A 156 -17.34 -26.21 -7.37
N GLU A 157 -18.28 -26.49 -8.28
CA GLU A 157 -19.71 -26.32 -8.02
C GLU A 157 -20.22 -27.22 -6.90
N GLU A 158 -19.70 -28.45 -6.79
CA GLU A 158 -20.02 -29.37 -5.70
C GLU A 158 -19.52 -28.82 -4.35
N ASN A 159 -18.26 -28.36 -4.28
CA ASN A 159 -17.71 -27.76 -3.08
C ASN A 159 -18.51 -26.54 -2.62
N LEU A 160 -18.97 -25.70 -3.55
CA LEU A 160 -19.81 -24.55 -3.23
C LEU A 160 -21.20 -24.92 -2.69
N ARG A 161 -21.70 -26.14 -3.03
CA ARG A 161 -23.01 -26.63 -2.53
C ARG A 161 -22.93 -27.33 -1.18
N VAL A 162 -21.85 -28.08 -0.94
CA VAL A 162 -21.77 -29.01 0.20
C VAL A 162 -20.78 -28.57 1.29
N GLN A 163 -19.95 -27.61 1.01
CA GLN A 163 -18.91 -27.14 1.93
C GLN A 163 -19.00 -25.62 2.15
N ASP A 164 -18.37 -25.16 3.23
CA ASP A 164 -18.16 -23.72 3.45
C ASP A 164 -17.04 -23.25 2.52
N ALA A 165 -17.41 -22.80 1.32
CA ALA A 165 -16.52 -22.32 0.28
C ALA A 165 -16.98 -20.97 -0.26
N LEU A 166 -16.03 -20.11 -0.65
CA LEU A 166 -16.29 -18.80 -1.24
C LEU A 166 -16.05 -18.86 -2.76
N PRO A 167 -17.04 -18.57 -3.62
CA PRO A 167 -16.84 -18.60 -5.07
C PRO A 167 -15.86 -17.51 -5.51
N LEU A 168 -15.07 -17.78 -6.54
CA LEU A 168 -14.22 -16.81 -7.22
C LEU A 168 -14.79 -16.54 -8.63
N PHE A 169 -14.87 -15.26 -8.98
CA PHE A 169 -15.42 -14.83 -10.25
C PHE A 169 -14.39 -14.04 -11.07
N PHE A 170 -14.51 -14.12 -12.38
CA PHE A 170 -13.78 -13.29 -13.33
C PHE A 170 -14.77 -12.48 -14.18
N GLU A 171 -14.38 -11.25 -14.56
CA GLU A 171 -15.26 -10.31 -15.29
C GLU A 171 -16.62 -10.12 -14.61
N GLY A 172 -16.62 -10.17 -13.29
CA GLY A 172 -17.81 -9.99 -12.46
C GLY A 172 -18.83 -11.13 -12.48
N LYS A 173 -18.77 -12.09 -13.41
CA LYS A 173 -19.84 -13.09 -13.63
C LYS A 173 -19.36 -14.53 -13.78
N ARG A 174 -18.25 -14.77 -14.48
CA ARG A 174 -17.75 -16.11 -14.77
C ARG A 174 -17.20 -16.74 -13.50
N LEU A 175 -17.79 -17.86 -13.07
CA LEU A 175 -17.23 -18.67 -11.97
C LEU A 175 -15.94 -19.32 -12.48
N ILE A 176 -14.83 -19.05 -11.77
CA ILE A 176 -13.48 -19.52 -12.16
C ILE A 176 -12.82 -20.33 -11.05
N GLY A 177 -13.42 -20.47 -9.90
CA GLY A 177 -12.85 -21.19 -8.78
C GLY A 177 -13.59 -20.98 -7.49
N CYS A 178 -12.99 -21.46 -6.41
CA CYS A 178 -13.44 -21.17 -5.05
C CYS A 178 -12.28 -21.18 -4.07
N VAL A 179 -12.51 -20.56 -2.91
CA VAL A 179 -11.64 -20.63 -1.73
C VAL A 179 -12.32 -21.57 -0.73
N MET A 180 -11.61 -22.61 -0.35
CA MET A 180 -12.10 -23.61 0.61
C MET A 180 -11.87 -23.15 2.04
N ARG A 181 -12.69 -23.62 2.96
CA ARG A 181 -12.38 -23.55 4.38
C ARG A 181 -11.17 -24.46 4.66
N PRO A 182 -10.17 -24.04 5.46
CA PRO A 182 -9.10 -24.93 5.90
C PRO A 182 -9.68 -26.18 6.58
N GLN A 183 -9.09 -27.33 6.28
CA GLN A 183 -9.46 -28.62 6.87
C GLN A 183 -8.26 -29.23 7.59
N GLY A 184 -8.52 -30.08 8.57
CA GLY A 184 -7.49 -30.79 9.32
C GLY A 184 -7.53 -30.49 10.81
N GLU A 185 -6.58 -31.04 11.53
CA GLU A 185 -6.51 -30.97 12.99
C GLU A 185 -6.49 -29.52 13.49
N GLY A 186 -7.44 -29.14 14.32
CA GLY A 186 -7.61 -27.79 14.88
C GLY A 186 -8.34 -26.78 13.99
N ALA A 187 -8.54 -27.02 12.70
CA ALA A 187 -9.24 -26.10 11.81
C ALA A 187 -10.75 -26.06 12.09
N GLU A 188 -11.34 -27.18 12.49
CA GLU A 188 -12.76 -27.30 12.80
C GLU A 188 -13.15 -26.56 14.07
N GLU A 189 -12.20 -26.29 14.95
CA GLU A 189 -12.43 -25.64 16.24
C GLU A 189 -12.38 -24.11 16.16
N ASP A 190 -12.02 -23.54 15.02
CA ASP A 190 -11.87 -22.10 14.87
C ASP A 190 -12.88 -21.51 13.87
N ASP A 191 -13.91 -20.88 14.42
CA ASP A 191 -14.94 -20.20 13.64
C ASP A 191 -14.42 -19.05 12.75
N ASN A 192 -13.19 -18.58 13.01
CA ASN A 192 -12.57 -17.49 12.23
C ASN A 192 -11.83 -18.00 10.99
N LEU A 193 -11.58 -19.30 10.85
CA LEU A 193 -10.96 -19.88 9.65
C LEU A 193 -11.99 -20.03 8.52
N VAL A 194 -12.65 -18.95 8.16
CA VAL A 194 -13.62 -18.92 7.06
C VAL A 194 -12.94 -18.53 5.74
N PRO A 195 -13.48 -18.98 4.58
CA PRO A 195 -12.88 -18.72 3.26
C PRO A 195 -12.60 -17.24 2.97
N GLY A 196 -13.48 -16.34 3.41
CA GLY A 196 -13.28 -14.89 3.24
C GLY A 196 -12.08 -14.33 3.97
N ILE A 197 -11.79 -14.83 5.18
CA ILE A 197 -10.60 -14.45 5.96
C ILE A 197 -9.34 -15.03 5.32
N MET A 198 -9.40 -16.26 4.83
CA MET A 198 -8.29 -16.87 4.11
C MET A 198 -7.96 -16.10 2.83
N LEU A 199 -8.97 -15.71 2.06
CA LEU A 199 -8.77 -14.88 0.86
C LEU A 199 -8.16 -13.51 1.20
N GLU A 200 -8.58 -12.87 2.30
CA GLU A 200 -7.98 -11.62 2.81
C GLU A 200 -6.47 -11.79 3.07
N ASN A 201 -6.10 -12.81 3.82
CA ASN A 201 -4.70 -13.10 4.17
C ASN A 201 -3.87 -13.43 2.92
N LEU A 202 -4.40 -14.24 2.02
CA LEU A 202 -3.74 -14.60 0.76
C LEU A 202 -3.58 -13.38 -0.16
N SER A 203 -4.56 -12.48 -0.21
CA SER A 203 -4.50 -11.26 -1.00
C SER A 203 -3.39 -10.31 -0.50
N ALA A 204 -3.28 -10.13 0.81
CA ALA A 204 -2.21 -9.34 1.42
C ALA A 204 -0.83 -9.98 1.19
N ARG A 205 -0.72 -11.31 1.35
CA ARG A 205 0.51 -12.06 1.07
C ARG A 205 0.92 -11.93 -0.40
N ALA A 206 0.00 -12.19 -1.33
CA ALA A 206 0.26 -12.19 -2.77
C ALA A 206 0.72 -10.82 -3.29
N SER A 207 0.01 -9.74 -2.95
CA SER A 207 0.40 -8.38 -3.35
C SER A 207 1.74 -7.94 -2.73
N GLY A 208 2.02 -8.32 -1.49
CA GLY A 208 3.31 -8.11 -0.85
C GLY A 208 4.46 -8.87 -1.52
N VAL A 209 4.23 -10.13 -1.92
CA VAL A 209 5.19 -10.96 -2.66
C VAL A 209 5.55 -10.30 -3.99
N MET A 210 4.58 -9.81 -4.75
CA MET A 210 4.85 -9.14 -6.03
C MET A 210 5.67 -7.87 -5.85
N ALA A 211 5.35 -7.05 -4.86
CA ALA A 211 6.14 -5.86 -4.55
C ALA A 211 7.57 -6.20 -4.14
N LEU A 212 7.77 -7.23 -3.30
CA LEU A 212 9.10 -7.63 -2.85
C LEU A 212 9.93 -8.27 -3.98
N ARG A 213 9.35 -9.13 -4.81
CA ARG A 213 10.03 -9.73 -5.98
C ARG A 213 10.51 -8.64 -6.94
N ASN A 214 9.68 -7.64 -7.24
CA ASN A 214 10.07 -6.51 -8.08
C ASN A 214 11.19 -5.67 -7.43
N LEU A 215 11.14 -5.43 -6.12
CA LEU A 215 12.19 -4.73 -5.40
C LEU A 215 13.53 -5.48 -5.47
N ILE A 216 13.52 -6.79 -5.22
CA ILE A 216 14.70 -7.67 -5.29
C ILE A 216 15.31 -7.62 -6.70
N GLN A 217 14.51 -7.74 -7.74
CA GLN A 217 14.98 -7.68 -9.13
C GLN A 217 15.71 -6.37 -9.45
N LYS A 218 15.26 -5.23 -8.86
CA LYS A 218 15.79 -3.89 -9.15
C LYS A 218 16.92 -3.43 -8.25
N THR A 219 16.98 -3.94 -7.01
CA THR A 219 17.82 -3.34 -5.95
C THR A 219 18.98 -4.24 -5.56
N GLY A 220 18.73 -5.53 -5.32
CA GLY A 220 19.76 -6.47 -4.89
C GLY A 220 19.18 -7.84 -4.54
N PRO A 221 20.04 -8.86 -4.37
CA PRO A 221 19.60 -10.24 -4.20
C PRO A 221 18.90 -10.46 -2.85
N ALA A 222 17.91 -11.35 -2.83
CA ALA A 222 17.12 -11.71 -1.64
C ALA A 222 18.00 -12.16 -0.45
N GLN A 223 19.14 -12.77 -0.73
CA GLN A 223 20.10 -13.29 0.28
C GLN A 223 20.80 -12.19 1.09
N GLU A 224 20.78 -10.95 0.61
CA GLU A 224 21.32 -9.79 1.35
C GLU A 224 20.36 -9.21 2.35
N ILE A 225 19.08 -9.56 2.29
CA ILE A 225 18.06 -9.07 3.24
C ILE A 225 18.23 -9.79 4.58
N ASP A 226 18.46 -9.00 5.63
CA ASP A 226 18.64 -9.51 7.00
C ASP A 226 17.34 -9.51 7.81
N TYR A 227 16.47 -8.52 7.56
CA TYR A 227 15.25 -8.33 8.33
C TYR A 227 14.12 -7.79 7.47
N LEU A 228 12.91 -8.27 7.73
CA LEU A 228 11.68 -7.79 7.09
C LEU A 228 10.77 -7.13 8.13
N VAL A 229 10.35 -5.91 7.84
CA VAL A 229 9.33 -5.19 8.60
C VAL A 229 8.03 -5.23 7.82
N GLY A 230 7.09 -6.08 8.24
CA GLY A 230 5.73 -6.05 7.71
C GLY A 230 4.94 -4.89 8.31
N TYR A 231 4.04 -4.32 7.52
CA TYR A 231 3.13 -3.28 8.01
C TYR A 231 1.80 -3.31 7.26
N GLY A 232 0.80 -2.65 7.78
CA GLY A 232 -0.46 -2.48 7.06
C GLY A 232 -1.67 -3.04 7.78
N GLU A 233 -2.60 -3.58 6.99
CA GLU A 233 -3.84 -4.15 7.51
C GLU A 233 -3.55 -5.36 8.39
N GLU A 234 -4.36 -5.48 9.43
CA GLU A 234 -4.34 -6.70 10.23
C GLU A 234 -5.07 -7.80 9.45
N ALA A 235 -4.34 -8.84 9.14
CA ALA A 235 -4.99 -10.08 8.78
C ALA A 235 -5.78 -10.57 9.99
N VAL A 236 -7.04 -10.88 9.81
CA VAL A 236 -7.83 -11.52 10.86
C VAL A 236 -7.32 -12.96 10.94
N GLY A 237 -6.67 -13.27 12.04
CA GLY A 237 -6.16 -14.60 12.31
C GLY A 237 -7.23 -15.50 12.91
N ASP A 238 -6.89 -16.76 13.02
CA ASP A 238 -7.59 -17.71 13.83
C ASP A 238 -7.45 -17.38 15.35
N ARG A 239 -8.07 -18.15 16.21
CA ARG A 239 -8.00 -17.92 17.66
C ARG A 239 -6.58 -18.05 18.24
N TYR A 240 -5.71 -18.82 17.58
CA TYR A 240 -4.32 -19.01 17.97
C TYR A 240 -3.40 -17.93 17.42
N ASN A 241 -3.74 -17.40 16.25
CA ASN A 241 -2.93 -16.45 15.49
C ASN A 241 -3.66 -15.10 15.32
N ARG A 242 -4.18 -14.59 16.38
CA ARG A 242 -4.87 -13.29 16.41
C ARG A 242 -3.93 -12.17 15.99
N GLY A 243 -4.35 -11.35 15.03
CA GLY A 243 -3.54 -10.29 14.48
C GLY A 243 -2.64 -10.75 13.33
N GLY A 244 -2.88 -11.94 12.75
CA GLY A 244 -2.36 -12.32 11.44
C GLY A 244 -0.95 -12.91 11.40
N GLY A 245 -0.38 -13.31 12.51
CA GLY A 245 0.92 -13.97 12.53
C GLY A 245 2.07 -13.05 12.11
N ASN A 246 3.00 -13.57 11.32
CA ASN A 246 4.15 -12.84 10.82
C ASN A 246 4.07 -12.76 9.29
N MET A 247 3.32 -11.77 8.79
CA MET A 247 3.11 -11.56 7.35
C MET A 247 4.43 -11.25 6.63
N ALA A 248 5.30 -10.45 7.25
CA ALA A 248 6.62 -10.14 6.71
C ALA A 248 7.42 -11.41 6.39
N LYS A 249 7.44 -12.36 7.31
CA LYS A 249 8.22 -13.59 7.18
C LYS A 249 7.64 -14.53 6.11
N THR A 250 6.30 -14.62 6.00
CA THR A 250 5.66 -15.45 4.97
C THR A 250 5.87 -14.88 3.56
N ILE A 251 5.87 -13.56 3.40
CA ILE A 251 6.21 -12.89 2.14
C ILE A 251 7.68 -13.15 1.79
N GLY A 252 8.60 -12.98 2.76
CA GLY A 252 10.02 -13.20 2.56
C GLY A 252 10.37 -14.64 2.13
N GLN A 253 9.68 -15.64 2.68
CA GLN A 253 9.83 -17.04 2.30
C GLN A 253 9.58 -17.25 0.80
N LEU A 254 8.46 -16.73 0.28
CA LEU A 254 8.09 -16.86 -1.13
C LEU A 254 8.98 -16.03 -2.08
N CYS A 255 9.73 -15.08 -1.53
CA CYS A 255 10.68 -14.26 -2.29
C CYS A 255 12.14 -14.73 -2.14
N GLY A 256 12.39 -15.89 -1.51
CA GLY A 256 13.73 -16.43 -1.35
C GLY A 256 14.61 -15.70 -0.32
N CYS A 257 14.03 -14.92 0.59
CA CYS A 257 14.75 -14.21 1.66
C CYS A 257 15.13 -15.16 2.81
N MET A 258 15.79 -16.25 2.50
CA MET A 258 16.00 -17.39 3.43
C MET A 258 16.90 -17.06 4.62
N ARG A 259 17.68 -15.99 4.56
CA ARG A 259 18.55 -15.52 5.66
C ARG A 259 17.87 -14.50 6.55
N ALA A 260 16.73 -13.95 6.11
CA ALA A 260 16.01 -12.93 6.83
C ALA A 260 15.14 -13.51 7.96
N THR A 261 14.96 -12.72 8.99
CA THR A 261 13.83 -12.84 9.92
C THR A 261 12.97 -11.59 9.83
N GLY A 262 11.89 -11.46 10.62
CA GLY A 262 11.05 -10.28 10.55
C GLY A 262 9.95 -10.25 11.58
N SER A 263 9.25 -9.13 11.62
CA SER A 263 8.05 -8.90 12.44
C SER A 263 7.12 -7.89 11.78
N ASP A 264 5.86 -7.86 12.23
CA ASP A 264 4.86 -6.93 11.73
C ASP A 264 4.66 -5.77 12.69
N VAL A 265 4.51 -4.57 12.13
CA VAL A 265 4.21 -3.32 12.82
C VAL A 265 2.75 -2.95 12.56
N LYS A 266 1.97 -2.80 13.61
CA LYS A 266 0.55 -2.46 13.55
C LYS A 266 0.33 -1.06 14.13
N ALA A 267 -0.12 -0.13 13.33
CA ALA A 267 -0.43 1.25 13.72
C ALA A 267 -1.47 1.88 12.76
N PHE A 268 -2.35 1.11 12.16
CA PHE A 268 -3.34 1.57 11.18
C PHE A 268 -2.69 2.45 10.09
N CYS A 269 -3.27 3.60 9.78
CA CYS A 269 -2.77 4.51 8.75
C CYS A 269 -1.35 5.04 9.03
N CYS A 270 -0.86 4.96 10.27
CA CYS A 270 0.48 5.39 10.67
C CYS A 270 1.53 4.27 10.52
N ALA A 271 1.10 3.00 10.33
CA ALA A 271 2.00 1.86 10.20
C ALA A 271 3.11 2.04 9.14
N PRO A 272 2.85 2.65 7.95
CA PRO A 272 3.91 2.86 6.96
C PRO A 272 5.09 3.69 7.46
N ILE A 273 4.84 4.77 8.19
CA ILE A 273 5.90 5.66 8.69
C ILE A 273 6.52 5.11 9.97
N HIS A 274 5.75 4.45 10.85
CA HIS A 274 6.32 3.69 11.97
C HIS A 274 7.25 2.57 11.48
N GLY A 275 6.85 1.84 10.44
CA GLY A 275 7.67 0.80 9.82
C GLY A 275 8.97 1.36 9.25
N LEU A 276 8.90 2.51 8.56
CA LEU A 276 10.10 3.18 8.01
C LEU A 276 11.04 3.66 9.12
N MET A 277 10.50 4.26 10.19
CA MET A 277 11.26 4.65 11.37
C MET A 277 11.96 3.44 12.03
N MET A 278 11.24 2.34 12.23
CA MET A 278 11.79 1.13 12.83
C MET A 278 12.88 0.50 11.97
N ALA A 279 12.65 0.36 10.65
CA ALA A 279 13.63 -0.14 9.71
C ALA A 279 14.91 0.71 9.71
N ALA A 280 14.77 2.03 9.65
CA ALA A 280 15.87 2.97 9.74
C ALA A 280 16.64 2.86 11.08
N SER A 281 15.93 2.69 12.19
CA SER A 281 16.53 2.52 13.52
C SER A 281 17.32 1.21 13.64
N LEU A 282 16.82 0.11 13.07
CA LEU A 282 17.53 -1.18 13.03
C LEU A 282 18.83 -1.09 12.24
N VAL A 283 18.84 -0.37 11.12
CA VAL A 283 20.07 -0.11 10.34
C VAL A 283 21.03 0.80 11.11
N THR A 284 20.51 1.88 11.68
CA THR A 284 21.34 2.85 12.45
C THR A 284 22.00 2.23 13.68
N SER A 285 21.27 1.34 14.37
CA SER A 285 21.80 0.58 15.52
C SER A 285 22.81 -0.51 15.13
N LYS A 286 22.97 -0.79 13.82
CA LYS A 286 23.84 -1.82 13.26
C LYS A 286 23.46 -3.25 13.68
N VAL A 287 22.24 -3.47 14.17
CA VAL A 287 21.70 -4.82 14.47
C VAL A 287 21.47 -5.58 13.17
N PHE A 288 20.91 -4.89 12.17
CA PHE A 288 20.75 -5.43 10.81
C PHE A 288 21.31 -4.43 9.79
N ARG A 289 21.83 -4.96 8.69
CA ARG A 289 22.41 -4.13 7.63
C ARG A 289 21.40 -3.77 6.55
N ASN A 290 20.66 -4.75 6.05
CA ASN A 290 19.68 -4.60 5.00
C ASN A 290 18.29 -4.94 5.55
N VAL A 291 17.49 -3.93 5.72
CA VAL A 291 16.13 -4.07 6.25
C VAL A 291 15.14 -3.71 5.15
N VAL A 292 14.22 -4.60 4.84
CA VAL A 292 13.16 -4.32 3.87
C VAL A 292 11.83 -4.18 4.60
N MET A 293 11.16 -3.07 4.36
CA MET A 293 9.79 -2.84 4.75
C MET A 293 8.86 -3.34 3.65
N VAL A 294 7.84 -4.14 3.97
CA VAL A 294 6.92 -4.73 3.00
C VAL A 294 5.48 -4.75 3.49
N ALA A 295 4.55 -4.50 2.58
CA ALA A 295 3.12 -4.58 2.86
C ALA A 295 2.33 -5.05 1.64
N GLY A 296 1.22 -5.73 1.90
CA GLY A 296 0.25 -6.12 0.88
C GLY A 296 -1.13 -5.54 1.13
N GLY A 297 -1.94 -5.46 0.09
CA GLY A 297 -3.24 -4.83 0.08
C GLY A 297 -4.32 -5.65 0.78
N SER A 298 -5.19 -4.96 1.48
CA SER A 298 -6.34 -5.55 2.15
C SER A 298 -7.54 -5.65 1.22
N LEU A 299 -8.06 -6.86 1.08
CA LEU A 299 -9.31 -7.14 0.37
C LEU A 299 -10.48 -6.34 0.97
N ALA A 300 -10.49 -6.16 2.30
CA ALA A 300 -11.52 -5.41 3.02
C ALA A 300 -11.64 -3.94 2.57
N LYS A 301 -10.61 -3.38 1.94
CA LYS A 301 -10.60 -1.99 1.45
C LYS A 301 -11.18 -1.82 0.05
N LEU A 302 -11.39 -2.88 -0.69
CA LEU A 302 -12.03 -2.79 -2.01
C LEU A 302 -13.45 -2.25 -1.88
N GLY A 303 -13.78 -1.29 -2.73
CA GLY A 303 -15.11 -0.69 -2.81
C GLY A 303 -15.61 0.01 -1.54
N MET A 304 -14.76 0.45 -0.63
CA MET A 304 -15.17 1.11 0.63
C MET A 304 -16.05 2.35 0.38
N LYS A 305 -15.88 3.00 -0.76
CA LYS A 305 -16.62 4.20 -1.17
C LYS A 305 -17.64 3.92 -2.30
N PHE A 306 -17.88 2.66 -2.65
CA PHE A 306 -18.68 2.27 -3.81
C PHE A 306 -20.06 2.96 -3.88
N GLN A 307 -20.76 3.12 -2.76
CA GLN A 307 -22.06 3.78 -2.74
C GLN A 307 -21.99 5.25 -3.19
N GLY A 308 -20.90 5.95 -2.89
CA GLY A 308 -20.64 7.30 -3.36
C GLY A 308 -20.44 7.33 -4.88
N HIS A 309 -19.66 6.38 -5.40
CA HIS A 309 -19.41 6.22 -6.83
C HIS A 309 -20.72 5.90 -7.58
N LEU A 310 -21.50 4.92 -7.12
CA LEU A 310 -22.79 4.57 -7.72
C LEU A 310 -23.74 5.78 -7.78
N ARG A 311 -23.89 6.53 -6.66
CA ARG A 311 -24.76 7.73 -6.63
C ARG A 311 -24.35 8.81 -7.62
N LYS A 312 -23.08 8.88 -7.97
CA LYS A 312 -22.52 9.85 -8.93
C LYS A 312 -22.41 9.31 -10.36
N GLY A 313 -22.84 8.07 -10.60
CA GLY A 313 -22.69 7.41 -11.90
C GLY A 313 -21.23 7.28 -12.33
N MET A 314 -20.32 7.08 -11.37
CA MET A 314 -18.89 6.94 -11.58
C MET A 314 -18.48 5.46 -11.53
N PRO A 315 -17.42 5.06 -12.21
CA PRO A 315 -16.85 3.74 -11.98
C PRO A 315 -16.38 3.60 -10.53
N ILE A 316 -16.36 2.37 -10.03
CA ILE A 316 -15.79 2.05 -8.71
C ILE A 316 -14.27 2.10 -8.84
N LEU A 317 -13.64 3.12 -8.25
CA LEU A 317 -12.20 3.37 -8.35
C LEU A 317 -11.36 2.63 -7.30
N GLU A 318 -12.00 2.05 -6.29
CA GLU A 318 -11.34 1.19 -5.28
C GLU A 318 -11.42 -0.29 -5.70
N ASP A 319 -10.88 -0.60 -6.86
CA ASP A 319 -10.88 -1.91 -7.51
C ASP A 319 -9.46 -2.49 -7.69
N VAL A 320 -8.49 -1.92 -7.00
CA VAL A 320 -7.10 -2.37 -7.01
C VAL A 320 -6.59 -2.71 -5.61
N LEU A 321 -5.75 -3.73 -5.52
CA LEU A 321 -4.94 -4.03 -4.34
C LEU A 321 -3.51 -3.54 -4.59
N ALA A 322 -2.93 -2.89 -3.59
CA ALA A 322 -1.56 -2.40 -3.68
C ALA A 322 -0.59 -3.32 -2.91
N GLY A 323 0.62 -3.45 -3.42
CA GLY A 323 1.78 -3.97 -2.68
C GLY A 323 2.87 -2.90 -2.64
N ILE A 324 3.61 -2.82 -1.56
CA ILE A 324 4.69 -1.84 -1.37
C ILE A 324 5.88 -2.54 -0.73
N ALA A 325 7.09 -2.27 -1.26
CA ALA A 325 8.33 -2.73 -0.66
C ALA A 325 9.40 -1.63 -0.72
N VAL A 326 10.16 -1.45 0.37
CA VAL A 326 11.18 -0.40 0.52
C VAL A 326 12.43 -1.00 1.13
N TRP A 327 13.59 -0.78 0.51
CA TRP A 327 14.88 -1.26 0.99
C TRP A 327 15.65 -0.16 1.70
N ILE A 328 15.95 -0.38 2.97
CA ILE A 328 16.71 0.52 3.83
C ILE A 328 18.06 -0.13 4.13
N ALA A 329 19.14 0.63 3.95
CA ALA A 329 20.52 0.16 4.10
C ALA A 329 21.41 1.22 4.77
N PRO A 330 22.67 0.87 5.16
CA PRO A 330 23.65 1.86 5.58
C PRO A 330 23.94 2.87 4.46
N ASP A 331 24.42 4.04 4.85
CA ASP A 331 24.78 5.14 3.97
C ASP A 331 25.74 4.70 2.84
N ASP A 332 25.28 4.87 1.60
CA ASP A 332 26.05 4.59 0.37
C ASP A 332 26.63 5.85 -0.29
N GLY A 333 26.50 7.01 0.36
CA GLY A 333 26.98 8.31 -0.10
C GLY A 333 26.16 8.95 -1.24
N LYS A 334 25.07 8.34 -1.70
CA LYS A 334 24.28 8.83 -2.85
C LYS A 334 22.76 8.74 -2.68
N SER A 335 22.29 7.72 -1.97
CA SER A 335 20.85 7.51 -1.74
C SER A 335 20.32 8.48 -0.70
N PRO A 336 19.04 8.88 -0.81
CA PRO A 336 18.44 9.80 0.16
C PRO A 336 18.49 9.26 1.59
N VAL A 337 18.85 10.13 2.53
CA VAL A 337 18.98 9.79 3.96
C VAL A 337 17.66 9.95 4.68
N ILE A 338 17.40 9.06 5.63
CA ILE A 338 16.28 9.17 6.57
C ILE A 338 16.78 9.91 7.81
N ARG A 339 16.21 11.08 8.09
CA ARG A 339 16.56 11.92 9.24
C ARG A 339 15.79 11.49 10.49
N LEU A 340 16.34 10.55 11.27
CA LEU A 340 15.71 10.08 12.50
C LEU A 340 15.58 11.16 13.58
N ASP A 341 16.41 12.20 13.54
CA ASP A 341 16.32 13.40 14.40
C ASP A 341 15.15 14.33 14.02
N SER A 342 14.56 14.14 12.84
CA SER A 342 13.40 14.89 12.36
C SER A 342 12.05 14.33 12.81
N ILE A 343 12.01 13.20 13.53
CA ILE A 343 10.74 12.53 13.84
C ILE A 343 9.79 13.46 14.59
N GLY A 344 8.64 13.73 13.96
CA GLY A 344 7.46 14.29 14.58
C GLY A 344 6.57 13.17 15.10
N LYS A 345 5.99 13.32 16.29
CA LYS A 345 5.13 12.32 16.91
C LYS A 345 3.90 12.99 17.52
N HIS A 346 2.76 12.36 17.35
CA HIS A 346 1.54 12.73 18.05
C HIS A 346 1.52 12.01 19.42
N GLU A 347 1.62 12.77 20.48
CA GLU A 347 1.69 12.21 21.84
C GLU A 347 0.32 11.76 22.32
N ILE A 348 0.26 10.73 23.16
CA ILE A 348 -0.99 10.21 23.73
C ILE A 348 -1.85 11.30 24.38
N GLY A 349 -1.24 12.25 25.06
CA GLY A 349 -1.91 13.39 25.70
C GLY A 349 -2.27 14.54 24.77
N SER A 350 -1.91 14.48 23.49
CA SER A 350 -2.23 15.52 22.51
C SER A 350 -3.67 15.44 22.03
N GLY A 351 -4.28 16.58 21.70
CA GLY A 351 -5.64 16.62 21.21
C GLY A 351 -5.81 15.99 19.83
N SER A 352 -7.03 15.53 19.53
CA SER A 352 -7.37 14.90 18.25
C SER A 352 -7.71 15.90 17.12
N ALA A 353 -7.66 17.20 17.38
CA ALA A 353 -7.90 18.22 16.35
C ALA A 353 -6.80 18.17 15.28
N GLN A 354 -7.20 18.22 14.01
CA GLN A 354 -6.27 18.14 12.88
C GLN A 354 -5.14 19.16 12.97
N GLN A 355 -5.44 20.37 13.40
CA GLN A 355 -4.43 21.41 13.57
C GLN A 355 -3.38 21.02 14.62
N ALA A 356 -3.83 20.54 15.79
CA ALA A 356 -2.92 20.09 16.86
C ALA A 356 -2.04 18.92 16.40
N ILE A 357 -2.60 17.97 15.67
CA ILE A 357 -1.85 16.84 15.10
C ILE A 357 -0.76 17.35 14.13
N LEU A 358 -1.11 18.23 13.18
CA LEU A 358 -0.15 18.72 12.19
C LEU A 358 0.90 19.66 12.81
N GLU A 359 0.59 20.35 13.88
CA GLU A 359 1.59 21.12 14.65
C GLU A 359 2.68 20.18 15.20
N LYS A 360 2.29 19.08 15.83
CA LYS A 360 3.20 18.02 16.34
C LYS A 360 4.00 17.33 15.25
N LEU A 361 3.40 17.11 14.08
CA LEU A 361 4.02 16.32 13.01
C LEU A 361 4.86 17.17 12.05
N VAL A 362 4.61 18.46 11.95
CA VAL A 362 5.25 19.32 10.95
C VAL A 362 6.02 20.44 11.61
N VAL A 363 5.35 21.24 12.45
CA VAL A 363 5.92 22.46 12.97
C VAL A 363 7.04 22.18 13.99
N GLU A 364 6.74 21.42 15.03
CA GLU A 364 7.70 21.13 16.10
C GLU A 364 8.98 20.42 15.61
N PRO A 365 8.90 19.38 14.74
CA PRO A 365 10.11 18.74 14.24
C PRO A 365 10.97 19.67 13.35
N LEU A 366 10.35 20.51 12.52
CA LEU A 366 11.07 21.46 11.68
C LEU A 366 11.72 22.58 12.51
N GLU A 367 11.04 23.13 13.52
CA GLU A 367 11.61 24.08 14.45
C GLU A 367 12.83 23.50 15.20
N ARG A 368 12.74 22.24 15.64
CA ARG A 368 13.87 21.55 16.29
C ARG A 368 15.10 21.43 15.38
N LEU A 369 14.88 21.31 14.05
CA LEU A 369 15.93 21.27 13.04
C LEU A 369 16.37 22.68 12.59
N GLY A 370 15.74 23.75 13.06
CA GLY A 370 15.97 25.11 12.59
C GLY A 370 15.50 25.37 11.15
N LEU A 371 14.54 24.59 10.66
CA LEU A 371 13.98 24.70 9.31
C LEU A 371 12.67 25.47 9.32
N LYS A 372 12.48 26.34 8.32
CA LYS A 372 11.19 26.94 8.03
C LYS A 372 10.28 25.96 7.28
N LEU A 373 8.96 26.16 7.37
CA LEU A 373 7.98 25.38 6.60
C LEU A 373 8.19 25.53 5.08
N THR A 374 8.61 26.70 4.63
CA THR A 374 8.92 27.00 3.22
C THR A 374 10.24 26.39 2.72
N GLN A 375 11.04 25.80 3.59
CA GLN A 375 12.29 25.11 3.23
C GLN A 375 12.11 23.60 2.99
N VAL A 376 10.92 23.07 3.22
CA VAL A 376 10.56 21.72 2.83
C VAL A 376 10.06 21.75 1.39
N ASP A 377 10.76 21.08 0.48
CA ASP A 377 10.43 21.13 -0.95
C ASP A 377 9.07 20.47 -1.24
N LYS A 378 8.79 19.31 -0.62
CA LYS A 378 7.49 18.61 -0.73
C LYS A 378 7.03 18.03 0.59
N TYR A 379 5.76 18.18 0.86
CA TYR A 379 5.05 17.49 1.93
C TYR A 379 4.26 16.33 1.34
N ALA A 380 4.57 15.11 1.72
CA ALA A 380 3.75 13.94 1.40
C ALA A 380 2.91 13.59 2.63
N THR A 381 1.63 13.85 2.55
CA THR A 381 0.63 13.54 3.58
C THR A 381 -0.08 12.23 3.24
N GLU A 382 -1.26 11.98 3.80
CA GLU A 382 -2.12 10.89 3.30
C GLU A 382 -2.59 11.22 1.89
N LEU A 383 -2.02 10.55 0.91
CA LEU A 383 -2.20 10.84 -0.51
C LEU A 383 -3.49 10.23 -1.10
N HIS A 384 -4.57 10.23 -0.33
CA HIS A 384 -5.87 9.74 -0.81
C HIS A 384 -6.31 10.44 -2.08
N ASN A 385 -6.69 9.63 -3.07
CA ASN A 385 -7.24 10.14 -4.32
C ASN A 385 -8.58 10.84 -4.08
N PRO A 386 -8.73 12.13 -4.45
CA PRO A 386 -9.97 12.87 -4.23
C PRO A 386 -11.14 12.29 -5.01
N GLU A 387 -10.94 11.70 -6.19
CA GLU A 387 -12.02 11.04 -6.94
C GLU A 387 -12.57 9.80 -6.21
N VAL A 388 -11.80 9.20 -5.31
CA VAL A 388 -12.27 8.13 -4.41
C VAL A 388 -13.00 8.72 -3.20
N THR A 389 -12.50 9.80 -2.60
CA THR A 389 -12.95 10.27 -1.28
C THR A 389 -14.09 11.29 -1.35
N GLU A 390 -14.10 12.20 -2.32
CA GLU A 390 -15.11 13.25 -2.46
C GLU A 390 -16.52 12.73 -2.74
N PRO A 391 -16.76 11.71 -3.60
CA PRO A 391 -18.09 11.18 -3.85
C PRO A 391 -18.81 10.66 -2.60
N GLN A 392 -18.05 10.23 -1.58
CA GLN A 392 -18.59 9.75 -0.31
C GLN A 392 -18.60 10.84 0.79
N GLY A 393 -18.17 12.05 0.48
CA GLY A 393 -18.21 13.18 1.41
C GLY A 393 -16.99 13.31 2.32
N SER A 394 -15.89 12.57 2.05
CA SER A 394 -14.64 12.68 2.85
C SER A 394 -13.75 13.86 2.40
N GLY A 395 -14.09 14.54 1.29
CA GLY A 395 -13.36 15.68 0.76
C GLY A 395 -11.99 15.35 0.17
N ASN A 396 -11.24 16.39 -0.19
CA ASN A 396 -9.87 16.30 -0.69
C ASN A 396 -8.90 16.35 0.49
N VAL A 397 -8.56 15.18 1.03
CA VAL A 397 -7.74 15.04 2.24
C VAL A 397 -6.34 15.66 2.09
N PRO A 398 -5.55 15.37 1.03
CA PRO A 398 -4.24 15.98 0.86
C PRO A 398 -4.30 17.51 0.80
N ARG A 399 -5.19 18.07 0.00
CA ARG A 399 -5.33 19.52 -0.13
C ARG A 399 -5.67 20.19 1.21
N THR A 400 -6.54 19.57 2.01
CA THR A 400 -6.88 20.07 3.35
C THR A 400 -5.66 20.08 4.26
N ASN A 401 -4.84 19.04 4.23
CA ASN A 401 -3.60 18.97 5.00
C ASN A 401 -2.62 20.07 4.58
N TYR A 402 -2.38 20.26 3.28
CA TYR A 402 -1.46 21.29 2.78
C TYR A 402 -1.92 22.70 3.10
N ARG A 403 -3.24 22.99 3.03
CA ARG A 403 -3.77 24.28 3.45
C ARG A 403 -3.57 24.53 4.93
N THR A 404 -3.69 23.52 5.77
CA THR A 404 -3.42 23.66 7.22
C THR A 404 -1.93 23.93 7.47
N ILE A 405 -1.02 23.20 6.79
CA ILE A 405 0.43 23.45 6.88
C ILE A 405 0.76 24.88 6.40
N GLY A 406 0.22 25.29 5.25
CA GLY A 406 0.40 26.64 4.74
C GLY A 406 -0.17 27.72 5.67
N SER A 407 -1.26 27.43 6.40
CA SER A 407 -1.78 28.36 7.43
C SER A 407 -0.81 28.56 8.58
N PHE A 408 -0.05 27.53 8.98
CA PHE A 408 1.05 27.70 9.94
C PHE A 408 2.17 28.59 9.38
N ALA A 409 2.50 28.45 8.08
CA ALA A 409 3.50 29.33 7.45
C ALA A 409 3.03 30.80 7.42
N VAL A 410 1.73 31.06 7.20
CA VAL A 410 1.16 32.41 7.31
C VAL A 410 1.27 32.93 8.76
N LEU A 411 0.89 32.14 9.75
CA LEU A 411 0.97 32.54 11.18
C LEU A 411 2.40 32.84 11.63
N ARG A 412 3.38 32.22 11.00
CA ARG A 412 4.82 32.42 11.27
C ARG A 412 5.46 33.52 10.42
N ASN A 413 4.67 34.21 9.59
CA ASN A 413 5.13 35.21 8.63
C ASN A 413 6.19 34.69 7.64
N GLU A 414 6.12 33.42 7.29
CA GLU A 414 6.96 32.80 6.26
C GLU A 414 6.40 33.02 4.86
N ILE A 415 5.08 33.14 4.75
CA ILE A 415 4.34 33.51 3.53
C ILE A 415 3.22 34.48 3.88
N ARG A 416 2.72 35.22 2.89
CA ARG A 416 1.52 36.05 3.02
C ARG A 416 0.26 35.18 2.84
N LYS A 417 -0.88 35.65 3.33
CA LYS A 417 -2.16 34.94 3.23
C LYS A 417 -2.62 34.70 1.78
N ASP A 418 -2.32 35.62 0.88
CA ASP A 418 -2.63 35.52 -0.54
C ASP A 418 -1.72 34.52 -1.30
N GLU A 419 -0.60 34.08 -0.71
CA GLU A 419 0.30 33.08 -1.24
C GLU A 419 -0.05 31.63 -0.82
N LEU A 420 -1.14 31.43 -0.07
CA LEU A 420 -1.52 30.13 0.48
C LEU A 420 -1.80 29.07 -0.61
N ASP A 421 -2.47 29.45 -1.69
CA ASP A 421 -2.76 28.51 -2.78
C ASP A 421 -1.49 28.17 -3.61
N ASP A 422 -0.55 29.11 -3.73
CA ASP A 422 0.78 28.86 -4.30
C ASP A 422 1.59 27.91 -3.42
N PHE A 423 1.56 28.09 -2.10
CA PHE A 423 2.18 27.16 -1.16
C PHE A 423 1.65 25.73 -1.37
N VAL A 424 0.34 25.56 -1.46
CA VAL A 424 -0.28 24.24 -1.70
C VAL A 424 0.19 23.64 -3.02
N ARG A 425 0.31 24.42 -4.07
CA ARG A 425 0.74 23.97 -5.39
C ARG A 425 2.25 23.62 -5.42
N ILE A 426 3.09 24.41 -4.76
CA ILE A 426 4.55 24.25 -4.78
C ILE A 426 4.95 23.08 -3.85
N HIS A 427 4.46 23.09 -2.62
CA HIS A 427 4.90 22.18 -1.56
C HIS A 427 4.00 20.94 -1.39
N GLY A 428 2.79 20.95 -1.93
CA GLY A 428 1.87 19.83 -1.95
C GLY A 428 1.85 19.08 -3.29
N MET A 429 0.90 18.15 -3.40
CA MET A 429 0.61 17.41 -4.64
C MET A 429 -0.84 16.90 -4.62
N PRO A 430 -1.44 16.58 -5.78
CA PRO A 430 -2.72 15.88 -5.80
C PRO A 430 -2.59 14.50 -5.15
N GLY A 431 -3.66 14.04 -4.50
CA GLY A 431 -3.72 12.67 -4.01
C GLY A 431 -3.90 11.69 -5.17
N PHE A 432 -3.12 10.63 -5.18
CA PHE A 432 -3.12 9.64 -6.25
C PHE A 432 -3.12 8.20 -5.73
N SER A 433 -3.14 8.00 -4.41
CA SER A 433 -3.20 6.65 -3.86
C SER A 433 -4.49 5.97 -4.28
N PRO A 434 -4.42 4.86 -5.06
CA PRO A 434 -5.59 4.19 -5.62
C PRO A 434 -6.37 3.41 -4.56
N THR A 435 -5.75 3.14 -3.42
CA THR A 435 -6.36 2.48 -2.26
C THR A 435 -6.26 3.38 -1.05
N GLN A 436 -7.30 3.37 -0.22
CA GLN A 436 -7.21 3.92 1.13
C GLN A 436 -6.84 2.80 2.08
N GLY A 437 -6.16 3.14 3.13
CA GLY A 437 -5.91 2.20 4.18
C GLY A 437 -4.49 2.25 4.66
N HIS A 438 -4.13 1.20 5.31
CA HIS A 438 -3.05 1.18 6.27
C HIS A 438 -1.68 0.97 5.62
N ILE A 439 -1.61 0.76 4.30
CA ILE A 439 -0.33 0.52 3.62
C ILE A 439 0.19 1.70 2.80
N ALA A 440 -0.68 2.64 2.46
CA ALA A 440 -0.35 3.74 1.57
C ALA A 440 0.19 4.97 2.31
N SER A 441 -0.67 5.78 2.91
CA SER A 441 -0.32 7.06 3.56
C SER A 441 0.55 7.95 2.66
N ALA A 442 1.74 8.33 3.09
CA ALA A 442 2.72 9.12 2.32
C ALA A 442 3.64 8.26 1.44
N ILE A 443 3.71 6.94 1.66
CA ILE A 443 4.68 6.04 1.00
C ILE A 443 4.52 5.97 -0.52
N PRO A 444 3.33 6.12 -1.13
CA PRO A 444 3.22 6.17 -2.59
C PRO A 444 4.09 7.26 -3.26
N TYR A 445 4.43 8.33 -2.53
CA TYR A 445 5.34 9.37 -3.03
C TYR A 445 6.82 9.01 -2.90
N LEU A 446 7.19 8.00 -2.14
CA LEU A 446 8.59 7.70 -1.81
C LEU A 446 9.45 7.44 -3.06
N GLY A 447 8.93 6.72 -4.07
CA GLY A 447 9.62 6.49 -5.34
C GLY A 447 9.92 7.80 -6.08
N HIS A 448 8.94 8.68 -6.14
CA HIS A 448 9.10 10.02 -6.74
C HIS A 448 10.07 10.88 -5.93
N ALA A 449 10.01 10.85 -4.60
CA ALA A 449 10.94 11.57 -3.75
C ALA A 449 12.38 11.12 -3.99
N ILE A 450 12.64 9.81 -4.00
CA ILE A 450 13.97 9.24 -4.26
C ILE A 450 14.49 9.69 -5.63
N ARG A 451 13.69 9.55 -6.69
CA ARG A 451 14.02 9.97 -8.05
C ARG A 451 14.37 11.47 -8.11
N ASN A 452 13.51 12.29 -7.52
CA ASN A 452 13.65 13.74 -7.58
C ASN A 452 14.81 14.26 -6.70
N ILE A 453 15.09 13.62 -5.57
CA ILE A 453 16.26 13.94 -4.73
C ILE A 453 17.56 13.50 -5.42
N ARG A 454 17.63 12.29 -5.99
CA ARG A 454 18.82 11.81 -6.73
C ARG A 454 19.13 12.65 -7.95
N SER A 455 18.12 13.15 -8.65
CA SER A 455 18.30 14.05 -9.79
C SER A 455 18.62 15.50 -9.40
N GLY A 456 18.56 15.85 -8.12
CA GLY A 456 18.77 17.21 -7.62
C GLY A 456 17.58 18.16 -7.82
N LYS A 457 16.43 17.65 -8.27
CA LYS A 457 15.18 18.43 -8.41
C LYS A 457 14.62 18.83 -7.04
N LEU A 458 14.82 17.98 -6.03
CA LEU A 458 14.44 18.22 -4.64
C LEU A 458 15.64 18.05 -3.71
N LYS A 459 15.64 18.76 -2.60
CA LYS A 459 16.61 18.61 -1.49
C LYS A 459 16.04 17.73 -0.40
N ASN A 460 14.74 17.85 -0.14
CA ASN A 460 14.09 17.13 0.95
C ASN A 460 12.60 16.93 0.72
N THR A 461 12.01 16.02 1.51
CA THR A 461 10.58 15.74 1.54
C THR A 461 10.18 15.32 2.95
N LEU A 462 9.16 15.94 3.51
CA LEU A 462 8.56 15.48 4.76
C LEU A 462 7.47 14.45 4.45
N LEU A 463 7.64 13.24 4.96
CA LEU A 463 6.66 12.16 4.91
C LEU A 463 5.87 12.15 6.21
N LEU A 464 4.55 12.15 6.14
CA LEU A 464 3.73 12.07 7.35
C LEU A 464 2.52 11.15 7.17
N ALA A 465 2.13 10.56 8.29
CA ALA A 465 0.93 9.77 8.42
C ALA A 465 0.18 10.20 9.68
N LYS A 466 -1.14 10.17 9.61
CA LYS A 466 -2.03 10.37 10.75
C LYS A 466 -3.26 9.49 10.61
N GLY A 467 -3.88 9.14 11.71
CA GLY A 467 -5.06 8.30 11.71
C GLY A 467 -5.77 8.30 13.06
N SER A 468 -6.97 7.74 13.06
CA SER A 468 -7.74 7.49 14.28
C SER A 468 -7.57 6.05 14.74
N LEU A 469 -7.40 5.87 16.04
CA LEU A 469 -7.24 4.57 16.68
C LEU A 469 -8.56 4.00 17.22
N PHE A 470 -9.68 4.67 16.99
CA PHE A 470 -10.98 4.27 17.55
C PHE A 470 -11.77 3.28 16.70
N LEU A 471 -11.25 2.86 15.53
CA LEU A 471 -11.94 1.93 14.62
C LEU A 471 -12.24 0.59 15.29
N GLY A 472 -11.37 0.10 16.16
CA GLY A 472 -11.60 -1.09 16.97
C GLY A 472 -12.46 -0.86 18.23
N ARG A 473 -12.95 0.34 18.46
CA ARG A 473 -13.74 0.75 19.64
C ARG A 473 -13.05 0.51 21.00
N LEU A 474 -11.72 0.45 20.99
CA LEU A 474 -10.92 0.31 22.22
C LEU A 474 -10.54 1.67 22.80
N THR A 475 -10.45 2.70 21.98
CA THR A 475 -10.02 4.04 22.37
C THR A 475 -10.59 5.09 21.42
N GLN A 476 -10.57 6.36 21.84
CA GLN A 476 -10.87 7.54 21.02
C GLN A 476 -9.62 8.34 20.68
N LEU A 477 -8.45 7.73 20.76
CA LEU A 477 -7.18 8.38 20.46
C LEU A 477 -6.97 8.54 18.95
N SER A 478 -6.13 9.49 18.61
CA SER A 478 -5.52 9.64 17.28
C SER A 478 -4.05 9.28 17.36
N ASP A 479 -3.47 8.91 16.22
CA ASP A 479 -2.05 8.68 16.05
C ASP A 479 -1.50 9.56 14.93
N GLY A 480 -0.20 9.82 14.97
CA GLY A 480 0.50 10.54 13.94
C GLY A 480 2.00 10.43 14.10
N ILE A 481 2.67 10.31 12.96
CA ILE A 481 4.12 10.25 12.90
C ILE A 481 4.61 10.86 11.58
N SER A 482 5.77 11.52 11.62
CA SER A 482 6.42 12.08 10.44
C SER A 482 7.93 11.92 10.50
N LEU A 483 8.58 11.99 9.36
CA LEU A 483 10.02 12.06 9.22
C LEU A 483 10.43 12.75 7.92
N LEU A 484 11.64 13.35 7.91
CA LEU A 484 12.23 13.99 6.75
C LEU A 484 13.13 13.00 5.99
N LEU A 485 12.94 12.95 4.69
CA LEU A 485 13.86 12.36 3.74
C LEU A 485 14.65 13.49 3.10
N GLU A 486 15.97 13.36 3.03
CA GLU A 486 16.85 14.46 2.60
C GLU A 486 17.93 13.98 1.64
N LYS A 487 18.42 14.88 0.78
CA LYS A 487 19.59 14.62 -0.06
C LYS A 487 20.77 14.16 0.81
N ASN A 488 21.49 13.14 0.33
CA ASN A 488 22.68 12.67 1.03
C ASN A 488 23.73 13.79 1.11
N PRO A 489 24.25 14.13 2.29
CA PRO A 489 25.24 15.21 2.43
C PRO A 489 26.60 14.87 1.80
N ARG A 490 26.84 13.61 1.43
CA ARG A 490 28.06 13.14 0.76
C ARG A 490 27.96 13.11 -0.76
N GLY A 491 26.71 13.27 -1.32
CA GLY A 491 26.42 13.17 -2.74
C GLY A 491 26.18 14.49 -3.47
#